data_b396452e9aa2d47083889785793a08fb
#
_entry.id   b396452e9aa2d47083889785793a08fb
#
_cell.length_a   1.000
_cell.length_b   1.000
_cell.length_c   1.000
_cell.angle_alpha   90.00
_cell.angle_beta   90.00
_cell.angle_gamma   90.00
#
_symmetry.space_group_name_H-M   'P 1'
#
loop_
_entity.id
_entity.type
_entity.pdbx_description
1 polymer ?
#
loop_
_entity_poly.entity_id
_entity_poly.type
_entity_poly.pdbx_seq_one_letter_code
_entity_poly.pdbx_strand_id
1 'polypeptide(L)'
;MLEAQAHSHLKTLLRQGESNWPHHLTLSRLVGRSLRRGDRTLLRLAPNQRERWWLGLLMPLCLQPSSAVLVLTAQQRQRLLQVERPRLARQGFRLACWEGNTPPPQDQLWLLDHAGLIQAHRNDLLGDRQLLLPGIDQLSEQLRRCMAIRLDASHWEQLRLALPQAEKPLLELHERLSRQLFREAPRVDACIRLDNSACQSL
;
A
#
# COMPACT_ATOMS: atom_id res chain seq x y z
N MET A 1 -7.43 -12.44 25.28
CA MET A 1 -6.59 -12.75 24.09
C MET A 1 -7.27 -12.16 22.85
N LEU A 2 -6.54 -11.41 22.02
CA LEU A 2 -7.07 -10.69 20.85
C LEU A 2 -7.91 -11.58 19.91
N GLU A 3 -7.42 -12.79 19.60
CA GLU A 3 -8.10 -13.73 18.70
C GLU A 3 -9.47 -14.17 19.23
N ALA A 4 -9.57 -14.42 20.54
CA ALA A 4 -10.82 -14.85 21.16
C ALA A 4 -11.86 -13.73 21.18
N GLN A 5 -11.43 -12.50 21.48
CA GLN A 5 -12.30 -11.32 21.45
C GLN A 5 -12.76 -11.02 20.02
N ALA A 6 -11.82 -10.95 19.06
CA ALA A 6 -12.15 -10.75 17.66
C ALA A 6 -13.12 -11.82 17.12
N HIS A 7 -12.89 -13.09 17.49
CA HIS A 7 -13.80 -14.20 17.12
C HIS A 7 -15.19 -14.02 17.69
N SER A 8 -15.32 -13.71 18.98
CA SER A 8 -16.61 -13.53 19.65
C SER A 8 -17.40 -12.39 19.02
N HIS A 9 -16.79 -11.23 18.86
CA HIS A 9 -17.43 -10.06 18.25
C HIS A 9 -17.84 -10.33 16.81
N LEU A 10 -16.96 -10.92 16.00
CA LEU A 10 -17.24 -11.22 14.61
C LEU A 10 -18.35 -12.28 14.46
N LYS A 11 -18.40 -13.27 15.34
CA LYS A 11 -19.48 -14.26 15.37
C LYS A 11 -20.85 -13.63 15.63
N THR A 12 -20.92 -12.64 16.50
CA THR A 12 -22.15 -11.87 16.77
C THR A 12 -22.58 -11.09 15.52
N LEU A 13 -21.67 -10.38 14.87
CA LEU A 13 -21.94 -9.67 13.62
C LEU A 13 -22.47 -10.57 12.51
N LEU A 14 -21.84 -11.72 12.32
CA LEU A 14 -22.23 -12.67 11.27
C LEU A 14 -23.62 -13.27 11.51
N ARG A 15 -24.02 -13.44 12.77
CA ARG A 15 -25.38 -13.90 13.13
C ARG A 15 -26.45 -12.85 12.78
N GLN A 16 -26.08 -11.58 12.73
CA GLN A 16 -26.97 -10.47 12.36
C GLN A 16 -27.09 -10.30 10.82
N GLY A 17 -26.54 -11.24 10.03
CA GLY A 17 -26.67 -11.23 8.58
C GLY A 17 -25.73 -10.29 7.83
N GLU A 18 -24.70 -9.79 8.49
CA GLU A 18 -23.78 -8.79 7.92
C GLU A 18 -22.92 -9.29 6.75
N SER A 19 -22.71 -10.59 6.64
CA SER A 19 -21.97 -11.17 5.51
C SER A 19 -22.15 -12.69 5.44
N ASN A 20 -22.24 -13.21 4.21
CA ASN A 20 -22.33 -14.65 3.94
C ASN A 20 -20.98 -15.31 3.61
N TRP A 21 -19.87 -14.62 3.76
CA TRP A 21 -18.56 -15.21 3.50
C TRP A 21 -18.12 -16.13 4.66
N PRO A 22 -17.91 -17.44 4.43
CA PRO A 22 -17.72 -18.40 5.51
C PRO A 22 -16.37 -18.29 6.21
N HIS A 23 -15.38 -17.63 5.58
CA HIS A 23 -14.00 -17.61 6.07
C HIS A 23 -13.66 -16.40 6.96
N HIS A 24 -14.62 -15.54 7.31
CA HIS A 24 -14.39 -14.38 8.17
C HIS A 24 -13.74 -14.73 9.50
N LEU A 25 -14.28 -15.75 10.18
CA LEU A 25 -13.79 -16.17 11.49
C LEU A 25 -12.36 -16.72 11.43
N THR A 26 -12.06 -17.51 10.39
CA THR A 26 -10.73 -18.06 10.18
C THR A 26 -9.73 -16.95 9.88
N LEU A 27 -10.07 -16.03 8.96
CA LEU A 27 -9.21 -14.88 8.63
C LEU A 27 -8.94 -14.02 9.86
N SER A 28 -9.99 -13.68 10.62
CA SER A 28 -9.86 -12.86 11.84
C SER A 28 -8.94 -13.49 12.89
N ARG A 29 -9.03 -14.80 13.08
CA ARG A 29 -8.13 -15.53 13.99
C ARG A 29 -6.68 -15.51 13.51
N LEU A 30 -6.45 -15.72 12.21
CA LEU A 30 -5.10 -15.70 11.63
C LEU A 30 -4.48 -14.30 11.71
N VAL A 31 -5.23 -13.27 11.38
CA VAL A 31 -4.78 -11.86 11.49
C VAL A 31 -4.50 -11.52 12.96
N GLY A 32 -5.43 -11.79 13.87
CA GLY A 32 -5.24 -11.52 15.30
C GLY A 32 -4.04 -12.26 15.90
N ARG A 33 -3.81 -13.51 15.48
CA ARG A 33 -2.62 -14.27 15.89
C ARG A 33 -1.35 -13.65 15.35
N SER A 34 -1.33 -13.26 14.07
CA SER A 34 -0.17 -12.63 13.45
C SER A 34 0.16 -11.31 14.14
N LEU A 35 -0.83 -10.45 14.39
CA LEU A 35 -0.65 -9.18 15.12
C LEU A 35 -0.05 -9.39 16.51
N ARG A 36 -0.56 -10.38 17.27
CA ARG A 36 -0.08 -10.66 18.62
C ARG A 36 1.33 -11.22 18.66
N ARG A 37 1.72 -12.02 17.66
CA ARG A 37 3.02 -12.71 17.64
C ARG A 37 4.11 -11.94 16.89
N GLY A 38 3.74 -10.97 16.08
CA GLY A 38 4.66 -10.35 15.14
C GLY A 38 5.07 -11.28 13.98
N ASP A 39 4.23 -12.31 13.69
CA ASP A 39 4.55 -13.31 12.67
C ASP A 39 4.48 -12.72 11.26
N ARG A 40 5.40 -13.12 10.38
CA ARG A 40 5.29 -12.88 8.93
C ARG A 40 4.36 -13.91 8.34
N THR A 41 3.15 -13.51 7.97
CA THR A 41 2.10 -14.42 7.51
C THR A 41 1.62 -14.04 6.11
N LEU A 42 1.65 -14.98 5.18
CA LEU A 42 1.04 -14.85 3.86
C LEU A 42 -0.31 -15.58 3.87
N LEU A 43 -1.40 -14.82 3.62
CA LEU A 43 -2.75 -15.36 3.53
C LEU A 43 -3.22 -15.29 2.08
N ARG A 44 -3.43 -16.45 1.46
CA ARG A 44 -3.96 -16.55 0.10
C ARG A 44 -5.47 -16.77 0.15
N LEU A 45 -6.21 -15.84 -0.43
CA LEU A 45 -7.66 -15.93 -0.58
C LEU A 45 -8.03 -16.36 -2.00
N ALA A 46 -9.15 -17.09 -2.15
CA ALA A 46 -9.62 -17.48 -3.47
C ALA A 46 -9.94 -16.25 -4.35
N PRO A 47 -9.58 -16.25 -5.65
CA PRO A 47 -9.64 -15.06 -6.51
C PRO A 47 -11.05 -14.48 -6.73
N ASN A 48 -12.10 -15.29 -6.59
CA ASN A 48 -13.48 -14.84 -6.83
C ASN A 48 -14.14 -14.14 -5.64
N GLN A 49 -13.40 -13.86 -4.59
CA GLN A 49 -13.94 -13.33 -3.34
C GLN A 49 -13.99 -11.79 -3.30
N ARG A 50 -14.32 -11.11 -4.38
CA ARG A 50 -14.52 -9.64 -4.52
C ARG A 50 -14.48 -8.89 -3.18
N GLU A 51 -13.28 -8.79 -2.57
CA GLU A 51 -13.04 -8.03 -1.34
C GLU A 51 -14.02 -8.32 -0.17
N ARG A 52 -14.55 -9.54 -0.07
CA ARG A 52 -15.42 -9.95 1.05
C ARG A 52 -14.67 -10.14 2.36
N TRP A 53 -13.35 -10.11 2.31
CA TRP A 53 -12.45 -10.37 3.44
C TRP A 53 -12.38 -9.22 4.47
N TRP A 54 -12.93 -8.03 4.16
CA TRP A 54 -12.77 -6.84 4.99
C TRP A 54 -13.14 -7.06 6.46
N LEU A 55 -14.29 -7.62 6.79
CA LEU A 55 -14.71 -7.83 8.18
C LEU A 55 -13.73 -8.73 8.94
N GLY A 56 -13.25 -9.80 8.31
CA GLY A 56 -12.28 -10.71 8.92
C GLY A 56 -10.92 -10.05 9.18
N LEU A 57 -10.49 -9.14 8.31
CA LEU A 57 -9.27 -8.36 8.48
C LEU A 57 -9.44 -7.26 9.54
N LEU A 58 -10.54 -6.51 9.48
CA LEU A 58 -10.70 -5.29 10.27
C LEU A 58 -11.06 -5.55 11.73
N MET A 59 -11.72 -6.66 12.06
CA MET A 59 -12.14 -6.92 13.43
C MET A 59 -10.97 -6.95 14.44
N PRO A 60 -9.84 -7.65 14.19
CA PRO A 60 -8.68 -7.55 15.06
C PRO A 60 -8.09 -6.14 15.16
N LEU A 61 -8.14 -5.38 14.06
CA LEU A 61 -7.64 -4.00 14.01
C LEU A 61 -8.51 -3.01 14.78
N CYS A 62 -9.82 -3.26 14.91
CA CYS A 62 -10.68 -2.48 15.78
C CYS A 62 -10.30 -2.63 17.26
N LEU A 63 -9.76 -3.80 17.64
CA LEU A 63 -9.37 -4.10 19.01
C LEU A 63 -7.93 -3.68 19.34
N GLN A 64 -7.06 -3.63 18.33
CA GLN A 64 -5.66 -3.26 18.48
C GLN A 64 -5.15 -2.47 17.26
N PRO A 65 -5.61 -1.22 17.09
CA PRO A 65 -5.31 -0.44 15.87
C PRO A 65 -3.87 0.03 15.77
N SER A 66 -3.21 0.32 16.89
CA SER A 66 -1.86 0.90 16.93
C SER A 66 -0.73 -0.05 16.54
N SER A 67 -1.00 -1.36 16.52
CA SER A 67 0.01 -2.38 16.20
C SER A 67 0.30 -2.54 14.70
N ALA A 68 -0.44 -1.85 13.84
CA ALA A 68 -0.39 -2.11 12.41
C ALA A 68 -0.40 -0.84 11.54
N VAL A 69 0.20 -0.99 10.37
CA VAL A 69 0.09 -0.09 9.23
C VAL A 69 -0.64 -0.83 8.12
N LEU A 70 -1.72 -0.28 7.63
CA LEU A 70 -2.50 -0.85 6.53
C LEU A 70 -2.22 -0.07 5.25
N VAL A 71 -1.59 -0.73 4.28
CA VAL A 71 -1.24 -0.12 3.00
C VAL A 71 -2.31 -0.43 1.97
N LEU A 72 -2.91 0.60 1.41
CA LEU A 72 -4.09 0.49 0.55
C LEU A 72 -3.91 1.26 -0.75
N THR A 73 -4.51 0.75 -1.82
CA THR A 73 -4.76 1.55 -3.02
C THR A 73 -5.79 2.65 -2.72
N ALA A 74 -5.88 3.67 -3.57
CA ALA A 74 -6.88 4.74 -3.41
C ALA A 74 -8.31 4.18 -3.36
N GLN A 75 -8.63 3.20 -4.21
CA GLN A 75 -9.94 2.54 -4.23
C GLN A 75 -10.23 1.76 -2.94
N GLN A 76 -9.25 1.01 -2.43
CA GLN A 76 -9.39 0.27 -1.18
C GLN A 76 -9.55 1.20 0.02
N ARG A 77 -8.79 2.30 0.05
CA ARG A 77 -8.91 3.33 1.10
C ARG A 77 -10.29 3.98 1.08
N GLN A 78 -10.78 4.38 -0.08
CA GLN A 78 -12.12 4.93 -0.22
C GLN A 78 -13.19 3.96 0.28
N ARG A 79 -13.11 2.69 -0.11
CA ARG A 79 -14.01 1.65 0.39
C ARG A 79 -13.95 1.49 1.90
N LEU A 80 -12.74 1.41 2.48
CA LEU A 80 -12.57 1.30 3.93
C LEU A 80 -13.28 2.45 4.66
N LEU A 81 -13.05 3.69 4.22
CA LEU A 81 -13.55 4.88 4.90
C LEU A 81 -15.05 5.10 4.69
N GLN A 82 -15.56 4.83 3.49
CA GLN A 82 -16.95 5.13 3.12
C GLN A 82 -17.93 3.98 3.33
N VAL A 83 -17.45 2.74 3.32
CA VAL A 83 -18.30 1.55 3.42
C VAL A 83 -18.04 0.75 4.68
N GLU A 84 -16.80 0.27 4.85
CA GLU A 84 -16.52 -0.71 5.90
C GLU A 84 -16.46 -0.06 7.30
N ARG A 85 -15.85 1.11 7.44
CA ARG A 85 -15.80 1.84 8.71
C ARG A 85 -17.18 2.27 9.21
N PRO A 86 -18.09 2.86 8.39
CA PRO A 86 -19.46 3.13 8.81
C PRO A 86 -20.26 1.85 9.13
N ARG A 87 -20.00 0.76 8.40
CA ARG A 87 -20.61 -0.53 8.69
C ARG A 87 -20.23 -1.07 10.07
N LEU A 88 -18.94 -1.03 10.42
CA LEU A 88 -18.47 -1.40 11.76
C LEU A 88 -19.05 -0.49 12.83
N ALA A 89 -19.12 0.82 12.59
CA ALA A 89 -19.65 1.81 13.53
C ALA A 89 -21.13 1.55 13.86
N ARG A 90 -21.96 1.18 12.88
CA ARG A 90 -23.37 0.79 13.11
C ARG A 90 -23.52 -0.42 14.03
N GLN A 91 -22.49 -1.24 14.13
CA GLN A 91 -22.42 -2.42 14.99
C GLN A 91 -21.67 -2.17 16.30
N GLY A 92 -21.43 -0.90 16.64
CA GLY A 92 -20.76 -0.50 17.88
C GLY A 92 -19.23 -0.66 17.86
N PHE A 93 -18.62 -0.97 16.71
CA PHE A 93 -17.15 -1.07 16.59
C PHE A 93 -16.55 0.19 15.98
N ARG A 94 -15.63 0.80 16.72
CA ARG A 94 -14.92 2.01 16.27
C ARG A 94 -13.55 1.62 15.72
N LEU A 95 -13.32 1.84 14.43
CA LEU A 95 -12.01 1.78 13.82
C LEU A 95 -11.46 3.21 13.70
N ALA A 96 -10.56 3.57 14.62
CA ALA A 96 -9.84 4.84 14.55
C ALA A 96 -8.72 4.71 13.49
N CYS A 97 -8.77 5.58 12.47
CA CYS A 97 -7.80 5.59 11.37
C CYS A 97 -7.07 6.92 11.33
N TRP A 98 -5.79 6.87 10.97
CA TRP A 98 -4.91 8.00 10.74
C TRP A 98 -4.36 7.98 9.31
N GLU A 99 -4.49 9.09 8.60
CA GLU A 99 -4.09 9.25 7.19
C GLU A 99 -2.92 10.23 7.01
N GLY A 100 -2.20 10.55 8.09
CA GLY A 100 -1.05 11.45 8.03
C GLY A 100 0.22 10.76 7.51
N ASN A 101 1.18 11.56 7.06
CA ASN A 101 2.49 11.09 6.58
C ASN A 101 3.46 10.72 7.72
N THR A 102 3.10 11.00 8.95
CA THR A 102 3.84 10.66 10.17
C THR A 102 3.08 9.62 10.98
N PRO A 103 3.76 8.89 11.87
CA PRO A 103 3.09 7.94 12.76
C PRO A 103 1.91 8.58 13.52
N PRO A 104 0.83 7.83 13.76
CA PRO A 104 -0.33 8.33 14.46
C PRO A 104 0.06 8.77 15.90
N PRO A 105 -0.46 9.89 16.39
CA PRO A 105 -0.16 10.40 17.74
C PRO A 105 -0.89 9.64 18.85
N GLN A 106 -1.88 8.82 18.51
CA GLN A 106 -2.71 8.05 19.42
C GLN A 106 -2.90 6.63 18.88
N ASP A 107 -3.63 5.80 19.63
CA ASP A 107 -4.00 4.44 19.24
C ASP A 107 -4.94 4.41 18.04
N GLN A 108 -4.34 4.56 16.86
CA GLN A 108 -5.04 4.58 15.57
C GLN A 108 -4.35 3.66 14.57
N LEU A 109 -5.14 3.08 13.69
CA LEU A 109 -4.62 2.35 12.55
C LEU A 109 -4.04 3.33 11.53
N TRP A 110 -2.76 3.18 11.25
CA TRP A 110 -2.10 4.02 10.26
C TRP A 110 -2.41 3.53 8.84
N LEU A 111 -3.04 4.39 8.06
CA LEU A 111 -3.35 4.13 6.65
C LEU A 111 -2.33 4.81 5.77
N LEU A 112 -1.63 4.04 4.97
CA LEU A 112 -0.71 4.55 3.95
C LEU A 112 -1.16 4.09 2.57
N ASP A 113 -0.78 4.84 1.56
CA ASP A 113 -0.67 4.34 0.20
C ASP A 113 0.75 3.81 -0.07
N HIS A 114 0.99 3.31 -1.26
CA HIS A 114 2.29 2.74 -1.61
C HIS A 114 3.42 3.79 -1.64
N ALA A 115 3.10 5.03 -2.00
CA ALA A 115 4.07 6.13 -1.95
C ALA A 115 4.39 6.52 -0.51
N GLY A 116 3.38 6.62 0.34
CA GLY A 116 3.53 6.86 1.78
C GLY A 116 4.33 5.75 2.47
N LEU A 117 4.13 4.49 2.08
CA LEU A 117 4.93 3.36 2.57
C LEU A 117 6.42 3.54 2.24
N ILE A 118 6.75 3.92 1.00
CA ILE A 118 8.14 4.16 0.59
C ILE A 118 8.76 5.28 1.43
N GLN A 119 8.03 6.39 1.62
CA GLN A 119 8.51 7.52 2.42
C GLN A 119 8.67 7.16 3.89
N ALA A 120 7.69 6.47 4.48
CA ALA A 120 7.75 6.03 5.87
C ALA A 120 8.93 5.06 6.11
N HIS A 121 9.18 4.15 5.15
CA HIS A 121 10.32 3.25 5.21
C HIS A 121 11.67 3.99 5.10
N ARG A 122 11.79 4.93 4.14
CA ARG A 122 13.02 5.73 3.96
C ARG A 122 13.38 6.57 5.19
N ASN A 123 12.36 7.05 5.89
CA ASN A 123 12.50 7.90 7.06
C ASN A 123 12.48 7.13 8.39
N ASP A 124 12.52 5.80 8.35
CA ASP A 124 12.47 4.89 9.52
C ASP A 124 11.29 5.16 10.47
N LEU A 125 10.13 5.54 9.90
CA LEU A 125 8.95 5.90 10.68
C LEU A 125 8.04 4.71 11.03
N LEU A 126 8.28 3.54 10.44
CA LEU A 126 7.41 2.37 10.61
C LEU A 126 7.50 1.78 12.03
N GLY A 127 8.69 1.84 12.66
CA GLY A 127 8.92 1.26 13.98
C GLY A 127 8.60 -0.23 13.99
N ASP A 128 8.09 -0.72 15.12
CA ASP A 128 7.73 -2.14 15.31
C ASP A 128 6.33 -2.51 14.79
N ARG A 129 5.67 -1.60 14.05
CA ARG A 129 4.33 -1.85 13.52
C ARG A 129 4.34 -2.89 12.43
N GLN A 130 3.38 -3.80 12.48
CA GLN A 130 3.21 -4.79 11.42
C GLN A 130 2.60 -4.17 10.17
N LEU A 131 3.17 -4.52 9.02
CA LEU A 131 2.62 -4.12 7.72
C LEU A 131 1.54 -5.11 7.27
N LEU A 132 0.38 -4.57 6.95
CA LEU A 132 -0.72 -5.30 6.32
C LEU A 132 -0.83 -4.83 4.88
N LEU A 133 -0.60 -5.75 3.95
CA LEU A 133 -0.50 -5.48 2.51
C LEU A 133 -1.57 -6.29 1.75
N PRO A 134 -2.82 -5.83 1.69
CA PRO A 134 -3.82 -6.47 0.83
C PRO A 134 -3.42 -6.34 -0.64
N GLY A 135 -3.44 -7.46 -1.38
CA GLY A 135 -3.04 -7.48 -2.79
C GLY A 135 -1.53 -7.45 -2.99
N ILE A 136 -0.78 -8.16 -2.14
CA ILE A 136 0.68 -8.24 -2.20
C ILE A 136 1.21 -8.79 -3.53
N ASP A 137 0.41 -9.53 -4.28
CA ASP A 137 0.68 -9.99 -5.65
C ASP A 137 0.91 -8.81 -6.62
N GLN A 138 0.29 -7.67 -6.38
CA GLN A 138 0.45 -6.46 -7.19
C GLN A 138 1.46 -5.46 -6.59
N LEU A 139 2.02 -5.73 -5.42
CA LEU A 139 2.88 -4.79 -4.69
C LEU A 139 4.07 -4.32 -5.53
N SER A 140 4.75 -5.23 -6.21
CA SER A 140 5.90 -4.92 -7.05
C SER A 140 5.56 -3.91 -8.15
N GLU A 141 4.42 -4.08 -8.80
CA GLU A 141 3.95 -3.16 -9.84
C GLU A 141 3.51 -1.80 -9.26
N GLN A 142 2.82 -1.81 -8.12
CA GLN A 142 2.42 -0.58 -7.44
C GLN A 142 3.64 0.24 -6.98
N LEU A 143 4.66 -0.40 -6.43
CA LEU A 143 5.90 0.26 -6.02
C LEU A 143 6.65 0.84 -7.22
N ARG A 144 6.74 0.09 -8.35
CA ARG A 144 7.34 0.62 -9.58
C ARG A 144 6.62 1.87 -10.07
N ARG A 145 5.28 1.87 -10.09
CA ARG A 145 4.48 3.03 -10.49
C ARG A 145 4.73 4.23 -9.58
N CYS A 146 4.81 4.01 -8.27
CA CYS A 146 5.10 5.08 -7.32
C CYS A 146 6.52 5.66 -7.46
N MET A 147 7.48 4.86 -7.91
CA MET A 147 8.87 5.28 -8.12
C MET A 147 9.13 5.75 -9.56
N ALA A 148 8.17 5.58 -10.47
CA ALA A 148 8.34 5.98 -11.86
C ALA A 148 8.42 7.52 -11.96
N ILE A 149 9.43 7.99 -12.66
CA ILE A 149 9.59 9.40 -13.02
C ILE A 149 9.24 9.52 -14.50
N ARG A 150 8.32 10.40 -14.82
CA ARG A 150 7.98 10.73 -16.21
C ARG A 150 8.73 11.98 -16.60
N LEU A 151 9.57 11.85 -17.60
CA LEU A 151 10.27 12.95 -18.23
C LEU A 151 9.70 13.16 -19.64
N ASP A 152 9.29 14.37 -19.94
CA ASP A 152 8.91 14.81 -21.28
C ASP A 152 9.81 15.94 -21.75
N ALA A 153 9.60 16.41 -22.99
CA ALA A 153 10.44 17.45 -23.58
C ALA A 153 10.47 18.75 -22.74
N SER A 154 9.35 19.12 -22.13
CA SER A 154 9.28 20.34 -21.31
C SER A 154 10.10 20.23 -20.03
N HIS A 155 10.19 19.06 -19.43
CA HIS A 155 11.03 18.84 -18.26
C HIS A 155 12.53 18.96 -18.58
N TRP A 156 12.94 18.48 -19.75
CA TRP A 156 14.33 18.66 -20.21
C TRP A 156 14.68 20.14 -20.42
N GLU A 157 13.78 20.91 -21.02
CA GLU A 157 13.97 22.35 -21.18
C GLU A 157 14.05 23.06 -19.83
N GLN A 158 13.16 22.76 -18.89
CA GLN A 158 13.18 23.31 -17.54
C GLN A 158 14.48 22.98 -16.79
N LEU A 159 14.97 21.74 -16.90
CA LEU A 159 16.24 21.34 -16.29
C LEU A 159 17.42 22.13 -16.87
N ARG A 160 17.46 22.33 -18.18
CA ARG A 160 18.52 23.12 -18.84
C ARG A 160 18.50 24.57 -18.40
N LEU A 161 17.31 25.17 -18.31
CA LEU A 161 17.13 26.54 -17.83
C LEU A 161 17.51 26.70 -16.36
N ALA A 162 17.16 25.73 -15.51
CA ALA A 162 17.45 25.75 -14.08
C ALA A 162 18.92 25.47 -13.76
N LEU A 163 19.62 24.74 -14.61
CA LEU A 163 21.01 24.29 -14.41
C LEU A 163 21.89 24.60 -15.65
N PRO A 164 22.13 25.86 -15.98
CA PRO A 164 22.90 26.24 -17.18
C PRO A 164 24.32 25.66 -17.19
N GLN A 165 24.91 25.49 -16.02
CA GLN A 165 26.26 24.91 -15.87
C GLN A 165 26.32 23.42 -16.23
N ALA A 166 25.15 22.71 -16.16
CA ALA A 166 25.00 21.31 -16.50
C ALA A 166 24.38 21.06 -17.90
N GLU A 167 24.28 22.11 -18.73
CA GLU A 167 23.63 21.99 -20.05
C GLU A 167 24.24 20.88 -20.91
N LYS A 168 25.59 20.88 -21.03
CA LYS A 168 26.28 19.89 -21.83
C LYS A 168 26.07 18.46 -21.37
N PRO A 169 26.27 18.07 -20.07
CA PRO A 169 25.97 16.73 -19.59
C PRO A 169 24.50 16.36 -19.68
N LEU A 170 23.57 17.31 -19.52
CA LEU A 170 22.14 17.07 -19.70
C LEU A 170 21.79 16.73 -21.16
N LEU A 171 22.38 17.41 -22.12
CA LEU A 171 22.20 17.11 -23.55
C LEU A 171 22.75 15.71 -23.90
N GLU A 172 23.94 15.40 -23.43
CA GLU A 172 24.56 14.08 -23.64
C GLU A 172 23.73 12.95 -23.03
N LEU A 173 23.18 13.17 -21.82
CA LEU A 173 22.27 12.23 -21.17
C LEU A 173 20.98 12.04 -21.96
N HIS A 174 20.35 13.16 -22.37
CA HIS A 174 19.13 13.13 -23.17
C HIS A 174 19.32 12.37 -24.47
N GLU A 175 20.40 12.64 -25.19
CA GLU A 175 20.72 11.97 -26.45
C GLU A 175 20.96 10.46 -26.24
N ARG A 176 21.69 10.09 -25.19
CA ARG A 176 21.96 8.70 -24.84
C ARG A 176 20.70 7.93 -24.50
N LEU A 177 19.83 8.52 -23.66
CA LEU A 177 18.54 7.93 -23.30
C LEU A 177 17.64 7.80 -24.51
N SER A 178 17.56 8.83 -25.36
CA SER A 178 16.79 8.79 -26.60
C SER A 178 17.28 7.69 -27.54
N ARG A 179 18.59 7.53 -27.73
CA ARG A 179 19.14 6.44 -28.54
C ARG A 179 18.78 5.04 -27.97
N GLN A 180 18.76 4.87 -26.65
CA GLN A 180 18.36 3.60 -26.03
C GLN A 180 16.86 3.33 -26.22
N LEU A 181 16.03 4.35 -26.05
CA LEU A 181 14.56 4.23 -26.18
C LEU A 181 14.12 3.95 -27.62
N PHE A 182 14.80 4.55 -28.61
CA PHE A 182 14.42 4.43 -30.03
C PHE A 182 15.18 3.35 -30.80
N ARG A 183 16.05 2.57 -30.15
CA ARG A 183 16.71 1.42 -30.78
C ARG A 183 15.75 0.29 -31.13
N GLU A 184 14.68 0.12 -30.35
CA GLU A 184 13.65 -0.88 -30.61
C GLU A 184 12.35 -0.19 -31.04
N ALA A 185 11.63 -0.82 -31.95
CA ALA A 185 10.33 -0.31 -32.37
C ALA A 185 9.43 -0.09 -31.15
N PRO A 186 8.80 1.09 -30.99
CA PRO A 186 8.03 1.42 -29.81
C PRO A 186 6.86 0.46 -29.65
N ARG A 187 6.96 -0.45 -28.71
CA ARG A 187 5.81 -1.18 -28.17
C ARG A 187 5.15 -0.27 -27.16
N VAL A 188 3.87 0.00 -27.31
CA VAL A 188 3.10 0.98 -26.52
C VAL A 188 3.20 0.71 -24.99
N ASP A 189 3.56 -0.51 -24.57
CA ASP A 189 3.66 -0.93 -23.16
C ASP A 189 5.05 -1.49 -22.77
N ALA A 190 6.10 -1.22 -23.53
CA ALA A 190 7.41 -1.74 -23.22
C ALA A 190 8.08 -0.94 -22.09
N CYS A 191 8.25 -1.56 -20.92
CA CYS A 191 9.18 -1.07 -19.91
C CYS A 191 10.62 -1.34 -20.36
N ILE A 192 11.34 -0.31 -20.70
CA ILE A 192 12.77 -0.40 -21.02
C ILE A 192 13.54 -0.27 -19.71
N ARG A 193 14.35 -1.28 -19.39
CA ARG A 193 15.24 -1.23 -18.24
C ARG A 193 16.44 -0.35 -18.60
N LEU A 194 16.59 0.76 -17.92
CA LEU A 194 17.81 1.57 -17.99
C LEU A 194 18.86 0.93 -17.08
N ASP A 195 19.98 0.55 -17.66
CA ASP A 195 21.12 0.06 -16.87
C ASP A 195 21.76 1.20 -16.07
N ASN A 196 22.28 0.88 -14.90
CA ASN A 196 22.96 1.84 -14.03
C ASN A 196 24.11 2.58 -14.74
N SER A 197 24.72 1.99 -15.77
CA SER A 197 25.73 2.63 -16.60
C SER A 197 25.22 3.86 -17.35
N ALA A 198 23.91 3.97 -17.59
CA ALA A 198 23.32 5.15 -18.23
C ALA A 198 23.26 6.37 -17.30
N CYS A 199 23.27 6.16 -15.99
CA CYS A 199 23.17 7.22 -14.97
C CYS A 199 24.48 7.52 -14.23
N GLN A 200 25.54 6.73 -14.43
CA GLN A 200 26.79 6.83 -13.65
C GLN A 200 27.77 7.93 -14.11
N SER A 201 27.41 8.76 -15.05
CA SER A 201 28.29 9.80 -15.60
C SER A 201 27.80 11.24 -15.32
N LEU A 202 27.00 11.40 -14.29
CA LEU A 202 26.72 12.66 -13.63
C LEU A 202 27.47 12.72 -12.30
#